data_7beb38efb5bcf1bac37659c2cdc7d932
#
_entry.id   7beb38efb5bcf1bac37659c2cdc7d932
#
_cell.length_a   1.000
_cell.length_b   1.000
_cell.length_c   1.000
_cell.angle_alpha   90.00
_cell.angle_beta   90.00
_cell.angle_gamma   90.00
#
_symmetry.space_group_name_H-M   'P 1'
#
loop_
_entity.id
_entity.type
_entity.pdbx_description
1 polymer ?
#
loop_
_entity_poly.entity_id
_entity_poly.type
_entity_poly.pdbx_seq_one_letter_code
_entity_poly.pdbx_strand_id
1 'polypeptide(L)'
;TASKDSNKLKTFGTRGEYKTETAGVIDYKYHAEGVAYVHENEDIKLGKGIGWYSGIVHNKIKFRDIGNSKEEQLQAKVGLYKSVPFDDNNSLNWTISGEVFAGRNKMDRRFLVVDEVFHAKSRYYNYGVGIKNEVGKEFRLSESFSLRPYAALGLEYGRISKIREKSGEIKLDVKQNDYISVKPEVGAELGFKHYFGTKSVKVGLGAAYENELGKVANGKNKARVANTNADWFNIRGEKEDRRGNVKFDLNLGLDNQRFGVTGNVGYDTKGQNVRGGLGLRVIF
;
A
#
# COMPACT_ATOMS: atom_id res chain seq x y z
N THR A 1 -0.09 -37.23 -1.45
CA THR A 1 -0.77 -36.30 -2.39
C THR A 1 0.06 -35.06 -2.55
N ALA A 2 0.44 -34.72 -3.80
CA ALA A 2 1.17 -33.48 -4.08
C ALA A 2 0.29 -32.29 -3.68
N SER A 3 0.89 -31.30 -3.01
CA SER A 3 0.20 -30.06 -2.68
C SER A 3 -0.21 -29.33 -3.95
N LYS A 4 -1.40 -28.73 -3.94
CA LYS A 4 -1.90 -27.96 -5.09
C LYS A 4 -1.33 -26.56 -5.07
N ASP A 5 -0.73 -26.15 -6.17
CA ASP A 5 -0.23 -24.79 -6.37
C ASP A 5 -1.36 -23.85 -6.80
N SER A 6 -1.41 -22.71 -6.18
CA SER A 6 -2.36 -21.65 -6.50
C SER A 6 -1.58 -20.42 -7.01
N ASN A 7 -1.99 -19.95 -8.17
CA ASN A 7 -1.44 -18.78 -8.79
C ASN A 7 -2.53 -17.72 -8.89
N LYS A 8 -2.26 -16.55 -8.31
CA LYS A 8 -3.18 -15.42 -8.32
C LYS A 8 -2.59 -14.29 -9.12
N LEU A 9 -3.36 -13.77 -10.05
CA LEU A 9 -3.07 -12.51 -10.71
C LEU A 9 -4.09 -11.49 -10.22
N LYS A 10 -3.61 -10.38 -9.67
CA LYS A 10 -4.45 -9.31 -9.14
C LYS A 10 -4.16 -8.02 -9.87
N THR A 11 -5.21 -7.33 -10.27
CA THR A 11 -5.15 -5.93 -10.65
C THR A 11 -5.76 -5.11 -9.53
N PHE A 12 -5.21 -3.94 -9.28
CA PHE A 12 -5.75 -3.08 -8.24
C PHE A 12 -5.62 -1.61 -8.63
N GLY A 13 -6.49 -0.81 -8.06
CA GLY A 13 -6.49 0.63 -8.20
C GLY A 13 -6.79 1.28 -6.87
N THR A 14 -6.25 2.45 -6.68
CA THR A 14 -6.56 3.29 -5.53
C THR A 14 -6.50 4.74 -5.96
N ARG A 15 -7.40 5.54 -5.42
CA ARG A 15 -7.35 6.99 -5.61
C ARG A 15 -7.78 7.68 -4.32
N GLY A 16 -7.21 8.81 -4.06
CA GLY A 16 -7.53 9.58 -2.88
C GLY A 16 -7.12 11.03 -3.02
N GLU A 17 -7.51 11.79 -2.02
CA GLU A 17 -7.15 13.18 -1.86
C GLU A 17 -6.48 13.36 -0.51
N TYR A 18 -5.41 14.11 -0.50
CA TYR A 18 -4.82 14.60 0.72
C TYR A 18 -5.15 16.07 0.90
N LYS A 19 -5.92 16.35 1.93
CA LYS A 19 -6.21 17.72 2.37
C LYS A 19 -5.55 17.92 3.72
N THR A 20 -4.64 18.84 3.78
CA THR A 20 -3.94 19.15 5.03
C THR A 20 -4.51 20.39 5.69
N GLU A 21 -4.59 20.34 7.01
CA GLU A 21 -4.85 21.54 7.81
C GLU A 21 -3.56 22.22 8.26
N THR A 22 -2.42 21.61 7.99
CA THR A 22 -1.11 22.13 8.38
C THR A 22 -0.65 23.20 7.40
N ALA A 23 -0.38 24.39 7.89
CA ALA A 23 0.15 25.48 7.07
C ALA A 23 1.49 25.11 6.42
N GLY A 24 1.63 25.39 5.15
CA GLY A 24 2.84 25.12 4.38
C GLY A 24 2.95 23.73 3.78
N VAL A 25 1.96 22.86 3.97
CA VAL A 25 1.87 21.57 3.30
C VAL A 25 0.86 21.68 2.16
N ILE A 26 1.23 21.18 0.99
CA ILE A 26 0.43 21.28 -0.22
C ILE A 26 -0.53 20.09 -0.32
N ASP A 27 -1.80 20.38 -0.56
CA ASP A 27 -2.81 19.36 -0.85
C ASP A 27 -2.49 18.65 -2.16
N TYR A 28 -2.86 17.37 -2.25
CA TYR A 28 -2.69 16.63 -3.50
C TYR A 28 -3.78 15.58 -3.72
N LYS A 29 -3.95 15.20 -4.97
CA LYS A 29 -4.75 14.06 -5.40
C LYS A 29 -3.84 13.00 -5.97
N TYR A 30 -4.17 11.74 -5.76
CA TYR A 30 -3.42 10.66 -6.35
C TYR A 30 -4.32 9.59 -6.95
N HIS A 31 -3.80 8.91 -7.95
CA HIS A 31 -4.40 7.76 -8.58
C HIS A 31 -3.30 6.73 -8.84
N ALA A 32 -3.48 5.54 -8.32
CA ALA A 32 -2.56 4.45 -8.50
C ALA A 32 -3.26 3.25 -9.11
N GLU A 33 -2.55 2.53 -9.96
CA GLU A 33 -2.99 1.28 -10.54
C GLU A 33 -1.83 0.30 -10.57
N GLY A 34 -2.11 -0.97 -10.44
CA GLY A 34 -1.06 -1.95 -10.41
C GLY A 34 -1.53 -3.35 -10.71
N VAL A 35 -0.56 -4.21 -10.89
CA VAL A 35 -0.74 -5.63 -11.08
C VAL A 35 0.20 -6.39 -10.15
N ALA A 36 -0.30 -7.45 -9.56
CA ALA A 36 0.47 -8.31 -8.68
C ALA A 36 0.24 -9.78 -9.01
N TYR A 37 1.28 -10.56 -8.85
CA TYR A 37 1.25 -12.00 -8.96
C TYR A 37 1.56 -12.62 -7.60
N VAL A 38 0.77 -13.60 -7.18
CA VAL A 38 0.96 -14.31 -5.91
C VAL A 38 0.99 -15.81 -6.19
N HIS A 39 2.03 -16.47 -5.71
CA HIS A 39 2.14 -17.92 -5.73
C HIS A 39 2.05 -18.48 -4.32
N GLU A 40 1.13 -19.41 -4.12
CA GLU A 40 0.96 -20.13 -2.85
C GLU A 40 0.53 -21.56 -3.09
N ASN A 41 0.70 -22.42 -2.09
CA ASN A 41 0.18 -23.77 -2.08
C ASN A 41 -0.40 -24.12 -0.71
N GLU A 42 -0.97 -25.32 -0.57
CA GLU A 42 -1.55 -25.74 0.71
C GLU A 42 -0.51 -25.84 1.83
N ASP A 43 0.73 -26.20 1.50
CA ASP A 43 1.80 -26.30 2.49
C ASP A 43 2.10 -24.96 3.16
N ILE A 44 1.94 -23.87 2.44
CA ILE A 44 2.13 -22.51 2.97
C ILE A 44 1.08 -22.22 4.03
N LYS A 45 -0.17 -22.56 3.77
CA LYS A 45 -1.28 -22.36 4.72
C LYS A 45 -1.12 -23.20 5.99
N LEU A 46 -0.46 -24.33 5.88
CA LEU A 46 -0.17 -25.23 6.99
C LEU A 46 1.16 -24.88 7.72
N GLY A 47 1.81 -23.80 7.31
CA GLY A 47 3.08 -23.39 7.90
C GLY A 47 4.30 -24.19 7.45
N LYS A 48 4.17 -25.02 6.43
CA LYS A 48 5.22 -25.91 5.93
C LYS A 48 6.01 -25.36 4.75
N GLY A 49 5.54 -24.27 4.16
CA GLY A 49 6.17 -23.68 2.99
C GLY A 49 6.23 -22.16 3.04
N ILE A 50 6.83 -21.58 2.01
CA ILE A 50 6.98 -20.13 1.85
C ILE A 50 6.30 -19.72 0.54
N GLY A 51 5.38 -18.77 0.61
CA GLY A 51 4.79 -18.13 -0.56
C GLY A 51 5.61 -16.95 -1.04
N TRP A 52 5.39 -16.54 -2.27
CA TRP A 52 6.04 -15.35 -2.79
C TRP A 52 5.07 -14.53 -3.66
N TYR A 53 5.36 -13.27 -3.78
CA TYR A 53 4.59 -12.36 -4.59
C TYR A 53 5.48 -11.33 -5.25
N SER A 54 5.02 -10.80 -6.36
CA SER A 54 5.65 -9.67 -7.03
C SER A 54 4.58 -8.75 -7.60
N GLY A 55 4.89 -7.48 -7.72
CA GLY A 55 3.94 -6.52 -8.23
C GLY A 55 4.61 -5.26 -8.76
N ILE A 56 3.87 -4.55 -9.60
CA ILE A 56 4.24 -3.25 -10.15
C ILE A 56 3.07 -2.30 -9.93
N VAL A 57 3.36 -1.11 -9.45
CA VAL A 57 2.39 -0.05 -9.19
C VAL A 57 2.82 1.22 -9.93
N HIS A 58 1.88 1.80 -10.65
CA HIS A 58 2.03 3.12 -11.26
C HIS A 58 1.14 4.11 -10.51
N ASN A 59 1.71 5.20 -10.02
CA ASN A 59 1.00 6.22 -9.28
C ASN A 59 1.19 7.58 -9.95
N LYS A 60 0.09 8.31 -10.08
CA LYS A 60 0.08 9.70 -10.54
C LYS A 60 -0.40 10.60 -9.41
N ILE A 61 0.40 11.59 -9.10
CA ILE A 61 0.10 12.58 -8.06
C ILE A 61 -0.05 13.94 -8.71
N LYS A 62 -1.15 14.63 -8.41
CA LYS A 62 -1.39 16.01 -8.82
C LYS A 62 -1.46 16.87 -7.57
N PHE A 63 -0.54 17.82 -7.48
CA PHE A 63 -0.53 18.78 -6.38
C PHE A 63 -1.49 19.93 -6.67
N ARG A 64 -2.16 20.40 -5.63
CA ARG A 64 -3.06 21.56 -5.71
C ARG A 64 -2.28 22.85 -5.40
N ASP A 65 -1.21 23.05 -6.10
CA ASP A 65 -0.48 24.31 -6.09
C ASP A 65 -0.93 25.21 -7.26
N ILE A 66 -0.47 26.44 -7.28
CA ILE A 66 -0.82 27.41 -8.31
C ILE A 66 -0.40 26.92 -9.70
N GLY A 67 0.70 26.18 -9.78
CA GLY A 67 1.24 25.68 -11.05
C GLY A 67 0.71 24.32 -11.49
N ASN A 68 -0.13 23.64 -10.70
CA ASN A 68 -0.56 22.27 -10.94
C ASN A 68 0.59 21.29 -11.15
N SER A 69 1.52 21.25 -10.22
CA SER A 69 2.65 20.33 -10.23
C SER A 69 2.20 18.87 -10.24
N LYS A 70 2.99 18.01 -10.87
CA LYS A 70 2.66 16.59 -11.06
C LYS A 70 3.84 15.71 -10.70
N GLU A 71 3.55 14.51 -10.24
CA GLU A 71 4.53 13.46 -10.01
C GLU A 71 4.02 12.14 -10.54
N GLU A 72 4.89 11.37 -11.20
CA GLU A 72 4.63 10.00 -11.60
C GLU A 72 5.60 9.06 -10.89
N GLN A 73 5.08 7.97 -10.35
CA GLN A 73 5.85 6.97 -9.65
C GLN A 73 5.60 5.60 -10.25
N LEU A 74 6.66 4.86 -10.49
CA LEU A 74 6.61 3.46 -10.87
C LEU A 74 7.39 2.67 -9.83
N GLN A 75 6.73 1.75 -9.15
CA GLN A 75 7.32 0.94 -8.09
C GLN A 75 7.18 -0.54 -8.39
N ALA A 76 8.27 -1.27 -8.21
CA ALA A 76 8.29 -2.73 -8.25
C ALA A 76 8.54 -3.29 -6.84
N LYS A 77 7.91 -4.41 -6.55
CA LYS A 77 7.96 -5.05 -5.25
C LYS A 77 8.04 -6.56 -5.39
N VAL A 78 8.88 -7.20 -4.59
CA VAL A 78 8.98 -8.65 -4.46
C VAL A 78 8.97 -9.01 -2.99
N GLY A 79 8.21 -10.02 -2.62
CA GLY A 79 8.12 -10.44 -1.23
C GLY A 79 7.94 -11.94 -1.06
N LEU A 80 8.19 -12.36 0.17
CA LEU A 80 7.99 -13.71 0.67
C LEU A 80 7.08 -13.66 1.87
N TYR A 81 6.28 -14.70 2.08
CA TYR A 81 5.45 -14.80 3.27
C TYR A 81 5.34 -16.24 3.76
N LYS A 82 5.07 -16.37 5.03
CA LYS A 82 4.83 -17.63 5.70
C LYS A 82 3.69 -17.47 6.70
N SER A 83 2.82 -18.48 6.77
CA SER A 83 1.72 -18.53 7.74
C SER A 83 1.96 -19.69 8.70
N VAL A 84 1.97 -19.40 10.00
CA VAL A 84 2.24 -20.39 11.04
C VAL A 84 1.01 -20.54 11.92
N PRO A 85 0.37 -21.74 11.94
CA PRO A 85 -0.70 -22.01 12.86
C PRO A 85 -0.15 -22.23 14.29
N PHE A 86 -0.86 -21.72 15.29
CA PHE A 86 -0.53 -21.94 16.70
C PHE A 86 -1.37 -23.05 17.34
N ASP A 87 -2.44 -23.47 16.69
CA ASP A 87 -3.31 -24.52 17.18
C ASP A 87 -3.59 -25.57 16.09
N ASP A 88 -4.10 -26.74 16.51
CA ASP A 88 -4.37 -27.86 15.61
C ASP A 88 -5.49 -27.55 14.60
N ASN A 89 -6.37 -26.63 14.94
CA ASN A 89 -7.49 -26.21 14.08
C ASN A 89 -7.12 -25.11 13.10
N ASN A 90 -5.88 -24.61 13.14
CA ASN A 90 -5.44 -23.46 12.34
C ASN A 90 -6.31 -22.21 12.53
N SER A 91 -6.95 -22.08 13.69
CA SER A 91 -7.82 -20.94 14.01
C SER A 91 -7.02 -19.73 14.48
N LEU A 92 -5.96 -19.95 15.25
CA LEU A 92 -5.01 -18.93 15.65
C LEU A 92 -3.77 -19.02 14.74
N ASN A 93 -3.50 -17.95 14.03
CA ASN A 93 -2.52 -17.96 12.96
C ASN A 93 -1.62 -16.72 13.00
N TRP A 94 -0.34 -16.94 12.74
CA TRP A 94 0.65 -15.88 12.59
C TRP A 94 1.15 -15.86 11.16
N THR A 95 1.00 -14.74 10.49
CA THR A 95 1.54 -14.51 9.15
C THR A 95 2.68 -13.51 9.22
N ILE A 96 3.83 -13.90 8.74
CA ILE A 96 5.00 -13.04 8.58
C ILE A 96 5.29 -12.87 7.10
N SER A 97 5.54 -11.64 6.68
CA SER A 97 5.97 -11.33 5.32
C SER A 97 7.15 -10.38 5.33
N GLY A 98 8.00 -10.54 4.33
CA GLY A 98 9.11 -9.63 4.09
C GLY A 98 9.17 -9.27 2.62
N GLU A 99 9.49 -8.03 2.33
CA GLU A 99 9.51 -7.53 0.95
C GLU A 99 10.64 -6.55 0.72
N VAL A 100 11.04 -6.46 -0.53
CA VAL A 100 11.92 -5.41 -1.03
C VAL A 100 11.23 -4.66 -2.14
N PHE A 101 11.47 -3.38 -2.23
CA PHE A 101 10.86 -2.54 -3.26
C PHE A 101 11.86 -1.53 -3.80
N ALA A 102 11.63 -1.14 -5.04
CA ALA A 102 12.35 -0.06 -5.69
C ALA A 102 11.40 0.72 -6.59
N GLY A 103 11.57 2.01 -6.64
CA GLY A 103 10.72 2.89 -7.42
C GLY A 103 11.50 3.96 -8.16
N ARG A 104 10.95 4.37 -9.29
CA ARG A 104 11.41 5.51 -10.05
C ARG A 104 10.32 6.56 -10.04
N ASN A 105 10.70 7.78 -9.76
CA ASN A 105 9.79 8.90 -9.62
C ASN A 105 10.20 10.02 -10.57
N LYS A 106 9.22 10.55 -11.30
CA LYS A 106 9.38 11.73 -12.15
C LYS A 106 8.50 12.83 -11.60
N MET A 107 9.10 13.97 -11.32
CA MET A 107 8.39 15.15 -10.84
C MET A 107 8.46 16.27 -11.87
N ASP A 108 7.30 16.84 -12.21
CA ASP A 108 7.16 18.05 -13.03
C ASP A 108 6.56 19.11 -12.12
N ARG A 109 7.40 20.02 -11.69
CA ARG A 109 7.01 21.10 -10.80
C ARG A 109 6.80 22.38 -11.59
N ARG A 110 5.66 23.01 -11.37
CA ARG A 110 5.29 24.30 -11.96
C ARG A 110 5.06 25.30 -10.84
N PHE A 111 5.60 26.47 -10.97
CA PHE A 111 5.43 27.50 -9.97
C PHE A 111 5.38 28.88 -10.61
N LEU A 112 4.71 29.79 -9.92
CA LEU A 112 4.50 31.15 -10.39
C LEU A 112 5.48 32.11 -9.69
N VAL A 113 6.24 32.85 -10.49
CA VAL A 113 7.08 33.95 -9.99
C VAL A 113 6.69 35.22 -10.75
N VAL A 114 6.11 36.15 -10.04
CA VAL A 114 5.59 37.42 -10.58
C VAL A 114 4.60 37.18 -11.71
N ASP A 115 4.11 36.85 -12.40
CA ASP A 115 3.16 36.55 -13.46
C ASP A 115 3.65 35.52 -14.51
N GLU A 116 4.82 34.94 -14.28
CA GLU A 116 5.39 33.94 -15.17
C GLU A 116 5.36 32.55 -14.54
N VAL A 117 5.00 31.53 -15.35
CA VAL A 117 5.02 30.13 -14.94
C VAL A 117 6.36 29.51 -15.30
N PHE A 118 7.06 29.03 -14.28
CA PHE A 118 8.33 28.32 -14.44
C PHE A 118 8.12 26.80 -14.27
N HIS A 119 8.89 26.03 -15.02
CA HIS A 119 8.88 24.57 -14.96
C HIS A 119 10.22 24.07 -14.46
N ALA A 120 10.16 23.02 -13.62
CA ALA A 120 11.35 22.28 -13.23
C ALA A 120 11.03 20.77 -13.23
N LYS A 121 11.87 20.00 -13.88
CA LYS A 121 11.72 18.55 -13.99
C LYS A 121 12.83 17.84 -13.25
N SER A 122 12.48 16.77 -12.53
CA SER A 122 13.44 15.95 -11.80
C SER A 122 13.08 14.48 -11.85
N ARG A 123 14.08 13.64 -11.62
CA ARG A 123 13.93 12.21 -11.39
C ARG A 123 14.62 11.85 -10.08
N TYR A 124 13.99 10.96 -9.34
CA TYR A 124 14.59 10.39 -8.15
C TYR A 124 14.14 8.94 -7.99
N TYR A 125 14.85 8.23 -7.14
CA TYR A 125 14.60 6.82 -6.88
C TYR A 125 14.31 6.63 -5.40
N ASN A 126 13.47 5.64 -5.11
CA ASN A 126 13.28 5.16 -3.76
C ASN A 126 13.42 3.65 -3.72
N TYR A 127 13.88 3.13 -2.62
CA TYR A 127 14.02 1.71 -2.39
C TYR A 127 13.97 1.42 -0.91
N GLY A 128 13.64 0.18 -0.58
CA GLY A 128 13.55 -0.19 0.81
C GLY A 128 13.16 -1.63 1.03
N VAL A 129 12.97 -1.94 2.30
CA VAL A 129 12.57 -3.26 2.78
C VAL A 129 11.42 -3.09 3.75
N GLY A 130 10.53 -4.07 3.77
CA GLY A 130 9.40 -4.10 4.69
C GLY A 130 9.23 -5.47 5.31
N ILE A 131 8.75 -5.48 6.54
CA ILE A 131 8.37 -6.69 7.27
C ILE A 131 6.99 -6.42 7.86
N LYS A 132 6.07 -7.37 7.71
CA LYS A 132 4.76 -7.31 8.33
C LYS A 132 4.50 -8.59 9.12
N ASN A 133 4.01 -8.42 10.33
CA ASN A 133 3.54 -9.51 11.20
C ASN A 133 2.06 -9.30 11.46
N GLU A 134 1.28 -10.36 11.34
CA GLU A 134 -0.14 -10.35 11.64
C GLU A 134 -0.51 -11.59 12.44
N VAL A 135 -1.20 -11.41 13.55
CA VAL A 135 -1.76 -12.48 14.35
C VAL A 135 -3.26 -12.32 14.37
N GLY A 136 -3.97 -13.36 14.00
CA GLY A 136 -5.41 -13.36 13.99
C GLY A 136 -5.98 -14.69 14.47
N LYS A 137 -7.20 -14.63 15.00
CA LYS A 137 -7.92 -15.81 15.42
C LYS A 137 -9.29 -15.86 14.75
N GLU A 138 -9.58 -16.96 14.06
CA GLU A 138 -10.86 -17.18 13.42
C GLU A 138 -11.81 -17.87 14.39
N PHE A 139 -12.96 -17.21 14.61
CA PHE A 139 -14.08 -17.78 15.35
C PHE A 139 -15.17 -18.18 14.36
N ARG A 140 -15.52 -19.43 14.34
CA ARG A 140 -16.63 -19.92 13.52
C ARG A 140 -17.94 -19.67 14.25
N LEU A 141 -18.76 -18.75 13.72
CA LEU A 141 -20.05 -18.38 14.33
C LEU A 141 -21.17 -19.31 13.89
N SER A 142 -21.09 -19.86 12.68
CA SER A 142 -22.00 -20.84 12.12
C SER A 142 -21.29 -21.59 10.99
N GLU A 143 -22.00 -22.46 10.27
CA GLU A 143 -21.42 -23.17 9.12
C GLU A 143 -20.96 -22.22 8.02
N SER A 144 -21.61 -21.04 7.89
CA SER A 144 -21.34 -20.08 6.83
C SER A 144 -20.64 -18.82 7.29
N PHE A 145 -20.71 -18.48 8.57
CA PHE A 145 -20.17 -17.22 9.11
C PHE A 145 -18.97 -17.45 9.99
N SER A 146 -17.98 -16.58 9.82
CA SER A 146 -16.80 -16.51 10.67
C SER A 146 -16.46 -15.06 11.03
N LEU A 147 -15.83 -14.90 12.19
CA LEU A 147 -15.29 -13.61 12.64
C LEU A 147 -13.81 -13.79 12.97
N ARG A 148 -12.97 -12.96 12.38
CA ARG A 148 -11.53 -13.01 12.61
C ARG A 148 -11.03 -11.65 13.10
N PRO A 149 -10.92 -11.44 14.41
CA PRO A 149 -10.13 -10.34 14.95
C PRO A 149 -8.64 -10.59 14.69
N TYR A 150 -7.90 -9.51 14.49
CA TYR A 150 -6.46 -9.59 14.25
C TYR A 150 -5.74 -8.33 14.75
N ALA A 151 -4.45 -8.49 14.96
CA ALA A 151 -3.52 -7.40 15.19
C ALA A 151 -2.32 -7.57 14.27
N ALA A 152 -1.83 -6.49 13.74
CA ALA A 152 -0.71 -6.48 12.82
C ALA A 152 0.27 -5.37 13.15
N LEU A 153 1.53 -5.59 12.80
CA LEU A 153 2.58 -4.59 12.87
C LEU A 153 3.39 -4.62 11.57
N GLY A 154 3.36 -3.53 10.85
CA GLY A 154 4.16 -3.31 9.67
C GLY A 154 5.37 -2.44 9.99
N LEU A 155 6.54 -2.88 9.56
CA LEU A 155 7.80 -2.14 9.67
C LEU A 155 8.36 -1.96 8.26
N GLU A 156 8.71 -0.73 7.92
CA GLU A 156 9.30 -0.42 6.63
C GLU A 156 10.48 0.53 6.83
N TYR A 157 11.59 0.20 6.20
CA TYR A 157 12.74 1.08 6.08
C TYR A 157 12.98 1.39 4.62
N GLY A 158 13.10 2.65 4.29
CA GLY A 158 13.34 3.07 2.93
C GLY A 158 14.26 4.25 2.83
N ARG A 159 14.74 4.45 1.61
CA ARG A 159 15.60 5.57 1.26
C ARG A 159 15.08 6.24 0.00
N ILE A 160 15.04 7.55 0.02
CA ILE A 160 14.75 8.39 -1.14
C ILE A 160 16.07 9.01 -1.59
N SER A 161 16.42 8.81 -2.85
CA SER A 161 17.64 9.39 -3.41
C SER A 161 17.55 10.91 -3.45
N LYS A 162 18.71 11.54 -3.52
CA LYS A 162 18.80 13.00 -3.69
C LYS A 162 18.06 13.43 -4.96
N ILE A 163 17.20 14.42 -4.82
CA ILE A 163 16.48 15.04 -5.93
C ILE A 163 17.17 16.32 -6.32
N ARG A 164 17.58 16.41 -7.57
CA ARG A 164 18.10 17.64 -8.16
C ARG A 164 17.34 17.90 -9.45
N GLU A 165 16.66 19.02 -9.52
CA GLU A 165 15.97 19.43 -10.72
C GLU A 165 16.98 19.81 -11.80
N LYS A 166 16.86 19.18 -12.98
CA LYS A 166 17.83 19.31 -14.07
C LYS A 166 17.45 20.36 -15.11
N SER A 167 16.20 20.79 -15.12
CA SER A 167 15.70 21.75 -16.08
C SER A 167 14.87 22.82 -15.39
N GLY A 168 14.89 24.03 -15.95
CA GLY A 168 14.20 25.18 -15.40
C GLY A 168 15.17 26.26 -14.89
N GLU A 169 14.68 27.48 -14.76
CA GLU A 169 15.49 28.62 -14.28
C GLU A 169 15.68 28.57 -12.78
N ILE A 170 14.67 28.13 -12.05
CA ILE A 170 14.73 27.93 -10.60
C ILE A 170 14.62 26.45 -10.32
N LYS A 171 15.66 25.87 -9.76
CA LYS A 171 15.78 24.43 -9.51
C LYS A 171 15.59 24.10 -8.05
N LEU A 172 14.93 22.98 -7.78
CA LEU A 172 14.75 22.42 -6.45
C LEU A 172 15.80 21.36 -6.17
N ASP A 173 16.44 21.44 -5.00
CA ASP A 173 17.28 20.38 -4.45
C ASP A 173 16.57 19.74 -3.26
N VAL A 174 16.49 18.41 -3.26
CA VAL A 174 15.98 17.63 -2.13
C VAL A 174 17.07 16.72 -1.63
N LYS A 175 17.34 16.77 -0.35
CA LYS A 175 18.34 15.90 0.27
C LYS A 175 17.92 14.45 0.21
N GLN A 176 18.90 13.55 0.02
CA GLN A 176 18.73 12.14 0.28
C GLN A 176 18.23 11.93 1.71
N ASN A 177 17.19 11.10 1.87
CA ASN A 177 16.56 10.92 3.15
C ASN A 177 16.17 9.46 3.37
N ASP A 178 16.39 8.99 4.59
CA ASP A 178 15.93 7.71 5.05
C ASP A 178 14.63 7.88 5.82
N TYR A 179 13.75 6.91 5.73
CA TYR A 179 12.51 6.89 6.51
C TYR A 179 12.31 5.53 7.16
N ILE A 180 11.62 5.56 8.29
CA ILE A 180 11.18 4.37 9.02
C ILE A 180 9.68 4.48 9.23
N SER A 181 8.94 3.48 8.76
CA SER A 181 7.51 3.35 9.00
C SER A 181 7.26 2.28 10.04
N VAL A 182 6.43 2.60 11.02
CA VAL A 182 5.95 1.66 12.04
C VAL A 182 4.43 1.78 12.09
N LYS A 183 3.73 0.77 11.53
CA LYS A 183 2.27 0.79 11.39
C LYS A 183 1.64 -0.32 12.22
N PRO A 184 1.22 -0.05 13.44
CA PRO A 184 0.34 -0.95 14.16
C PRO A 184 -1.08 -0.87 13.58
N GLU A 185 -1.74 -2.02 13.53
CA GLU A 185 -3.10 -2.15 13.05
C GLU A 185 -3.86 -3.15 13.90
N VAL A 186 -5.10 -2.84 14.23
CA VAL A 186 -6.04 -3.79 14.82
C VAL A 186 -7.33 -3.76 14.02
N GLY A 187 -7.92 -4.91 13.82
CA GLY A 187 -9.11 -5.00 13.01
C GLY A 187 -9.89 -6.29 13.22
N ALA A 188 -10.98 -6.39 12.51
CA ALA A 188 -11.81 -7.58 12.47
C ALA A 188 -12.37 -7.78 11.07
N GLU A 189 -12.47 -9.03 10.68
CA GLU A 189 -13.04 -9.47 9.40
C GLU A 189 -14.23 -10.37 9.67
N LEU A 190 -15.38 -10.03 9.09
CA LEU A 190 -16.56 -10.88 9.07
C LEU A 190 -16.61 -11.59 7.74
N GLY A 191 -16.61 -12.91 7.76
CA GLY A 191 -16.62 -13.74 6.56
C GLY A 191 -17.92 -14.52 6.42
N PHE A 192 -18.42 -14.56 5.20
CA PHE A 192 -19.50 -15.45 4.80
C PHE A 192 -19.01 -16.32 3.65
N LYS A 193 -19.27 -17.61 3.76
CA LYS A 193 -18.92 -18.60 2.72
C LYS A 193 -20.05 -19.57 2.52
N HIS A 194 -20.44 -19.77 1.27
CA HIS A 194 -21.46 -20.71 0.89
C HIS A 194 -21.01 -21.58 -0.29
N TYR A 195 -21.27 -22.87 -0.21
CA TYR A 195 -20.91 -23.84 -1.24
C TYR A 195 -22.12 -24.20 -2.08
N PHE A 196 -21.95 -24.21 -3.40
CA PHE A 196 -22.91 -24.70 -4.39
C PHE A 196 -22.25 -25.87 -5.16
N GLY A 197 -22.29 -27.06 -4.60
CA GLY A 197 -21.57 -28.19 -5.17
C GLY A 197 -20.05 -27.96 -5.15
N THR A 198 -19.42 -27.85 -6.32
CA THR A 198 -17.98 -27.57 -6.47
C THR A 198 -17.65 -26.09 -6.47
N LYS A 199 -18.66 -25.22 -6.47
CA LYS A 199 -18.51 -23.77 -6.50
C LYS A 199 -18.69 -23.18 -5.11
N SER A 200 -18.03 -22.07 -4.84
CA SER A 200 -18.22 -21.35 -3.60
C SER A 200 -18.33 -19.83 -3.84
N VAL A 201 -19.11 -19.19 -2.97
CA VAL A 201 -19.24 -17.74 -2.88
C VAL A 201 -18.69 -17.32 -1.54
N LYS A 202 -17.84 -16.28 -1.55
CA LYS A 202 -17.30 -15.67 -0.35
C LYS A 202 -17.63 -14.19 -0.31
N VAL A 203 -18.05 -13.71 0.85
CA VAL A 203 -18.23 -12.29 1.12
C VAL A 203 -17.45 -11.98 2.39
N GLY A 204 -16.63 -10.95 2.33
CA GLY A 204 -15.86 -10.48 3.49
C GLY A 204 -16.13 -9.03 3.76
N LEU A 205 -16.36 -8.69 5.02
CA LEU A 205 -16.45 -7.32 5.51
C LEU A 205 -15.35 -7.11 6.52
N GLY A 206 -14.57 -6.07 6.36
CA GLY A 206 -13.49 -5.74 7.27
C GLY A 206 -13.59 -4.31 7.79
N ALA A 207 -13.16 -4.14 9.02
CA ALA A 207 -12.93 -2.84 9.61
C ALA A 207 -11.66 -2.89 10.42
N ALA A 208 -10.82 -1.89 10.29
CA ALA A 208 -9.56 -1.83 10.99
C ALA A 208 -9.18 -0.39 11.34
N TYR A 209 -8.40 -0.27 12.38
CA TYR A 209 -7.74 0.96 12.78
C TYR A 209 -6.23 0.80 12.64
N GLU A 210 -5.61 1.72 11.93
CA GLU A 210 -4.14 1.75 11.80
C GLU A 210 -3.59 3.10 12.21
N ASN A 211 -2.33 3.08 12.64
CA ASN A 211 -1.61 4.30 13.00
C ASN A 211 -0.21 4.28 12.36
N GLU A 212 0.42 5.44 12.26
CA GLU A 212 1.79 5.58 11.83
C GLU A 212 2.62 6.19 12.97
N LEU A 213 3.51 5.39 13.54
CA LEU A 213 4.37 5.79 14.64
C LEU A 213 5.79 6.14 14.20
N GLY A 214 6.12 5.83 12.96
CA GLY A 214 7.45 6.05 12.40
C GLY A 214 7.75 7.51 12.03
N LYS A 215 8.94 7.71 11.54
CA LYS A 215 9.42 9.02 11.06
C LYS A 215 9.20 9.23 9.56
N VAL A 216 8.32 8.44 8.95
CA VAL A 216 8.10 8.47 7.50
C VAL A 216 7.67 9.82 7.04
N ALA A 217 6.95 10.47 7.83
CA ALA A 217 6.16 11.48 7.24
C ALA A 217 6.10 12.73 8.07
N ASN A 218 7.08 13.00 8.81
CA ASN A 218 7.21 14.34 9.37
C ASN A 218 7.50 15.39 8.28
N GLY A 219 7.17 15.04 7.03
CA GLY A 219 7.50 15.92 5.92
C GLY A 219 8.96 16.29 5.89
N LYS A 220 9.82 15.45 6.43
CA LYS A 220 11.25 15.76 6.57
C LYS A 220 12.06 15.54 5.30
N ASN A 221 11.43 15.23 4.21
CA ASN A 221 12.01 15.50 2.90
C ASN A 221 11.98 17.01 2.69
N LYS A 222 12.89 17.67 3.38
CA LYS A 222 13.04 19.13 3.24
C LYS A 222 13.60 19.44 1.88
N ALA A 223 12.92 20.32 1.17
CA ALA A 223 13.39 20.86 -0.10
C ALA A 223 13.71 22.33 0.03
N ARG A 224 14.66 22.78 -0.75
CA ARG A 224 14.96 24.20 -0.89
C ARG A 224 15.07 24.55 -2.37
N VAL A 225 14.80 25.78 -2.71
CA VAL A 225 15.06 26.26 -4.06
C VAL A 225 16.57 26.29 -4.27
N ALA A 226 17.05 25.60 -5.31
CA ALA A 226 18.46 25.52 -5.60
C ALA A 226 19.05 26.92 -5.86
N ASN A 227 20.28 27.14 -5.40
CA ASN A 227 21.01 28.37 -5.51
C ASN A 227 20.40 29.55 -4.72
N THR A 228 19.45 29.31 -3.84
CA THR A 228 18.98 30.28 -2.87
C THR A 228 19.19 29.74 -1.47
N ASN A 229 19.35 30.64 -0.49
CA ASN A 229 19.43 30.25 0.91
C ASN A 229 18.04 30.14 1.56
N ALA A 230 17.00 29.83 0.78
CA ALA A 230 15.66 29.64 1.28
C ALA A 230 15.59 28.44 2.24
N ASP A 231 14.76 28.57 3.24
CA ASP A 231 14.56 27.50 4.20
C ASP A 231 13.99 26.24 3.53
N TRP A 232 14.37 25.08 4.07
CA TRP A 232 13.83 23.82 3.62
C TRP A 232 12.34 23.72 3.95
N PHE A 233 11.53 23.33 2.98
CA PHE A 233 10.11 23.10 3.18
C PHE A 233 9.77 21.62 3.04
N ASN A 234 8.65 21.22 3.62
CA ASN A 234 8.18 19.84 3.56
C ASN A 234 7.48 19.56 2.23
N ILE A 235 7.89 18.52 1.53
CA ILE A 235 7.28 18.12 0.25
C ILE A 235 6.18 17.10 0.48
N ARG A 236 6.28 16.32 1.56
CA ARG A 236 5.31 15.27 1.89
C ARG A 236 4.98 15.34 3.38
N GLY A 237 3.72 15.55 3.69
CA GLY A 237 3.19 15.51 5.05
C GLY A 237 2.50 14.20 5.39
N GLU A 238 3.00 13.08 4.92
CA GLU A 238 2.27 11.81 4.90
C GLU A 238 2.05 11.19 6.29
N LYS A 239 2.84 11.54 7.29
CA LYS A 239 2.69 10.97 8.62
C LYS A 239 1.36 11.34 9.27
N GLU A 240 0.94 12.58 9.12
CA GLU A 240 -0.30 13.06 9.69
C GLU A 240 -1.52 12.43 9.04
N ASP A 241 -1.37 12.02 7.77
CA ASP A 241 -2.39 11.37 7.00
C ASP A 241 -2.79 9.99 7.49
N ARG A 242 -1.84 9.27 8.08
CA ARG A 242 -2.04 7.89 8.46
C ARG A 242 -2.34 7.69 9.93
N ARG A 243 -2.21 8.72 10.72
CA ARG A 243 -2.55 8.66 12.13
C ARG A 243 -4.05 8.59 12.32
N GLY A 244 -4.47 7.55 13.01
CA GLY A 244 -5.88 7.34 13.31
C GLY A 244 -6.72 7.02 12.08
N ASN A 245 -6.16 6.34 11.09
CA ASN A 245 -6.88 5.90 9.91
C ASN A 245 -7.79 4.72 10.23
N VAL A 246 -9.06 4.83 9.85
CA VAL A 246 -10.02 3.71 9.88
C VAL A 246 -10.20 3.22 8.46
N LYS A 247 -10.05 1.91 8.29
CA LYS A 247 -10.21 1.23 7.01
C LYS A 247 -11.47 0.39 7.01
N PHE A 248 -12.22 0.44 5.90
CA PHE A 248 -13.35 -0.42 5.65
C PHE A 248 -13.12 -1.18 4.37
N ASP A 249 -13.37 -2.46 4.35
CA ASP A 249 -13.16 -3.32 3.20
C ASP A 249 -14.35 -4.23 2.95
N LEU A 250 -14.71 -4.37 1.67
CA LEU A 250 -15.66 -5.35 1.17
C LEU A 250 -14.94 -6.23 0.15
N ASN A 251 -14.96 -7.54 0.38
CA ASN A 251 -14.37 -8.52 -0.51
C ASN A 251 -15.44 -9.49 -1.00
N LEU A 252 -15.45 -9.73 -2.29
CA LEU A 252 -16.32 -10.71 -2.94
C LEU A 252 -15.48 -11.72 -3.67
N GLY A 253 -15.84 -13.00 -3.56
CA GLY A 253 -15.13 -14.07 -4.24
C GLY A 253 -16.09 -15.12 -4.78
N LEU A 254 -15.81 -15.55 -6.00
CA LEU A 254 -16.48 -16.68 -6.65
C LEU A 254 -15.39 -17.64 -7.07
N ASP A 255 -15.47 -18.89 -6.64
CA ASP A 255 -14.49 -19.85 -7.05
C ASP A 255 -15.09 -21.24 -7.27
N ASN A 256 -14.41 -21.99 -8.12
CA ASN A 256 -14.59 -23.42 -8.27
C ASN A 256 -13.27 -24.11 -7.92
N GLN A 257 -13.16 -25.39 -8.17
CA GLN A 257 -11.94 -26.14 -7.82
C GLN A 257 -10.68 -25.70 -8.59
N ARG A 258 -10.83 -25.00 -9.71
CA ARG A 258 -9.71 -24.60 -10.59
C ARG A 258 -9.56 -23.10 -10.77
N PHE A 259 -10.66 -22.37 -10.75
CA PHE A 259 -10.67 -20.94 -11.01
C PHE A 259 -11.32 -20.18 -9.89
N GLY A 260 -10.82 -19.01 -9.63
CA GLY A 260 -11.41 -18.06 -8.71
C GLY A 260 -11.36 -16.65 -9.28
N VAL A 261 -12.43 -15.90 -9.03
CA VAL A 261 -12.53 -14.47 -9.33
C VAL A 261 -12.81 -13.74 -8.04
N THR A 262 -12.06 -12.69 -7.77
CA THR A 262 -12.26 -11.87 -6.58
C THR A 262 -12.42 -10.42 -6.97
N GLY A 263 -13.24 -9.69 -6.22
CA GLY A 263 -13.37 -8.26 -6.31
C GLY A 263 -13.33 -7.66 -4.92
N ASN A 264 -12.71 -6.52 -4.78
CA ASN A 264 -12.67 -5.83 -3.50
C ASN A 264 -12.81 -4.33 -3.66
N VAL A 265 -13.42 -3.72 -2.66
CA VAL A 265 -13.58 -2.27 -2.53
C VAL A 265 -13.20 -1.90 -1.11
N GLY A 266 -12.44 -0.85 -0.95
CA GLY A 266 -12.02 -0.36 0.35
C GLY A 266 -12.09 1.16 0.43
N TYR A 267 -12.22 1.64 1.67
CA TYR A 267 -12.23 3.05 1.98
C TYR A 267 -11.39 3.33 3.21
N ASP A 268 -10.56 4.35 3.11
CA ASP A 268 -9.75 4.86 4.22
C ASP A 268 -10.27 6.24 4.61
N THR A 269 -10.50 6.48 5.90
CA THR A 269 -11.01 7.77 6.39
C THR A 269 -9.98 8.89 6.26
N LYS A 270 -8.70 8.54 6.41
CA LYS A 270 -7.61 9.50 6.19
C LYS A 270 -7.29 9.59 4.70
N GLY A 271 -7.26 10.82 4.19
CA GLY A 271 -7.02 11.08 2.77
C GLY A 271 -8.22 10.75 1.87
N GLN A 272 -9.39 10.41 2.42
CA GLN A 272 -10.57 10.03 1.66
C GLN A 272 -10.23 9.05 0.53
N ASN A 273 -9.47 8.02 0.87
CA ASN A 273 -8.87 7.12 -0.09
C ASN A 273 -9.84 5.98 -0.45
N VAL A 274 -10.10 5.80 -1.73
CA VAL A 274 -10.89 4.68 -2.26
C VAL A 274 -9.96 3.69 -2.92
N ARG A 275 -10.07 2.43 -2.52
CA ARG A 275 -9.29 1.32 -3.06
C ARG A 275 -10.21 0.33 -3.77
N GLY A 276 -9.74 -0.26 -4.84
CA GLY A 276 -10.48 -1.29 -5.55
C GLY A 276 -9.53 -2.27 -6.23
N GLY A 277 -10.00 -3.48 -6.44
CA GLY A 277 -9.20 -4.49 -7.10
C GLY A 277 -10.03 -5.63 -7.66
N LEU A 278 -9.45 -6.29 -8.65
CA LEU A 278 -9.93 -7.52 -9.23
C LEU A 278 -8.81 -8.55 -9.18
N GLY A 279 -9.15 -9.80 -8.92
CA GLY A 279 -8.20 -10.88 -8.87
C GLY A 279 -8.70 -12.11 -9.60
N LEU A 280 -7.78 -12.81 -10.22
CA LEU A 280 -7.99 -14.11 -10.84
C LEU A 280 -7.05 -15.11 -10.18
N ARG A 281 -7.57 -16.29 -9.85
CA ARG A 281 -6.81 -17.38 -9.28
C ARG A 281 -6.96 -18.61 -10.14
N VAL A 282 -5.85 -19.26 -10.41
CA VAL A 282 -5.82 -20.56 -11.10
C VAL A 282 -5.06 -21.54 -10.22
N ILE A 283 -5.65 -22.74 -10.03
CA ILE A 283 -5.07 -23.83 -9.25
C ILE A 283 -4.73 -24.95 -10.23
N PHE A 284 -3.49 -25.38 -10.21
CA PHE A 284 -3.01 -26.52 -10.99
C PHE A 284 -1.91 -27.29 -10.30
#